data_d94f3d5700e706d6f655891ad823eaa9
#
_entry.id   d94f3d5700e706d6f655891ad823eaa9
#
_cell.length_a   1.000
_cell.length_b   1.000
_cell.length_c   1.000
_cell.angle_alpha   90.00
_cell.angle_beta   90.00
_cell.angle_gamma   90.00
#
_symmetry.space_group_name_H-M   'P 1'
#
loop_
_entity.id
_entity.type
_entity.pdbx_description
1 polymer ?
#
loop_
_entity_poly.entity_id
_entity_poly.type
_entity_poly.pdbx_seq_one_letter_code
_entity_poly.pdbx_strand_id
1 'polypeptide(L)'
;DPIQSRCATFKFTTVSEDDIISRLEVIAKKEKIKVNKKGLKSIFDYSEGDLRHAINLMQAAASLGEITEETVASSAGLTKITDVDEVLKIALSGKIVESREKMIELIKVYGMSASDFLKYINSSVFKSKHEKLSEILEVIAKYDYRILVGANAEIQLSAMLAELAKIEK
;
A
#
# COMPACT_ATOMS: atom_id res chain seq x y z
N ASP A 1 -15.06 23.75 17.99
CA ASP A 1 -14.96 23.99 16.55
C ASP A 1 -16.21 24.76 16.09
N PRO A 2 -16.09 26.02 15.53
CA PRO A 2 -17.21 26.87 15.17
C PRO A 2 -18.20 26.25 14.17
N ILE A 3 -17.77 25.28 13.40
CA ILE A 3 -18.59 24.56 12.40
C ILE A 3 -19.46 23.50 13.08
N GLN A 4 -18.92 22.75 14.01
CA GLN A 4 -19.66 21.68 14.70
C GLN A 4 -20.79 22.21 15.57
N SER A 5 -20.67 23.42 16.11
CA SER A 5 -21.73 24.05 16.92
C SER A 5 -22.93 24.55 16.09
N ARG A 6 -22.81 24.63 14.76
CA ARG A 6 -23.85 25.18 13.86
C ARG A 6 -24.36 24.17 12.83
N CYS A 7 -23.81 22.95 12.82
CA CYS A 7 -24.17 21.89 11.89
C CYS A 7 -24.57 20.62 12.64
N ALA A 8 -25.50 19.85 12.05
CA ALA A 8 -25.73 18.48 12.50
C ALA A 8 -24.53 17.62 12.07
N THR A 9 -23.91 16.93 13.03
CA THR A 9 -22.76 16.06 12.76
C THR A 9 -23.23 14.62 12.54
N PHE A 10 -22.99 14.08 11.37
CA PHE A 10 -23.21 12.67 11.07
C PHE A 10 -21.88 11.95 11.04
N LYS A 11 -21.76 10.90 11.87
CA LYS A 11 -20.56 10.06 11.92
C LYS A 11 -20.78 8.82 11.04
N PHE A 12 -19.99 8.69 9.98
CA PHE A 12 -19.96 7.47 9.17
C PHE A 12 -18.83 6.57 9.68
N THR A 13 -19.15 5.30 9.85
CA THR A 13 -18.19 4.25 10.17
C THR A 13 -17.88 3.45 8.93
N THR A 14 -16.76 2.73 8.93
CA THR A 14 -16.42 1.75 7.88
C THR A 14 -17.51 0.69 7.80
N VAL A 15 -17.75 0.18 6.59
CA VAL A 15 -18.71 -0.90 6.35
C VAL A 15 -18.16 -2.23 6.90
N SER A 16 -19.02 -3.06 7.47
CA SER A 16 -18.61 -4.36 8.01
C SER A 16 -18.12 -5.33 6.92
N GLU A 17 -17.31 -6.31 7.30
CA GLU A 17 -16.83 -7.36 6.39
C GLU A 17 -17.99 -8.09 5.73
N ASP A 18 -18.98 -8.51 6.51
CA ASP A 18 -20.15 -9.24 6.01
C ASP A 18 -20.97 -8.45 4.99
N ASP A 19 -21.16 -7.16 5.22
CA ASP A 19 -21.90 -6.28 4.32
C ASP A 19 -21.15 -6.06 3.01
N ILE A 20 -19.84 -5.85 3.06
CA ILE A 20 -19.00 -5.70 1.87
C ILE A 20 -18.98 -6.98 1.06
N ILE A 21 -18.70 -8.12 1.69
CA ILE A 21 -18.67 -9.42 1.00
C ILE A 21 -20.01 -9.73 0.36
N SER A 22 -21.12 -9.57 1.11
CA SER A 22 -22.47 -9.76 0.60
C SER A 22 -22.76 -8.88 -0.62
N ARG A 23 -22.33 -7.62 -0.59
CA ARG A 23 -22.49 -6.70 -1.71
C ARG A 23 -21.67 -7.11 -2.93
N LEU A 24 -20.43 -7.53 -2.73
CA LEU A 24 -19.55 -8.01 -3.80
C LEU A 24 -20.10 -9.30 -4.45
N GLU A 25 -20.65 -10.23 -3.66
CA GLU A 25 -21.30 -11.44 -4.19
C GLU A 25 -22.50 -11.10 -5.08
N VAL A 26 -23.33 -10.13 -4.68
CA VAL A 26 -24.47 -9.67 -5.49
C VAL A 26 -23.98 -9.08 -6.82
N ILE A 27 -22.91 -8.29 -6.80
CA ILE A 27 -22.30 -7.71 -8.01
C ILE A 27 -21.72 -8.83 -8.89
N ALA A 28 -20.93 -9.74 -8.31
CA ALA A 28 -20.34 -10.87 -9.03
C ALA A 28 -21.38 -11.70 -9.77
N LYS A 29 -22.50 -11.98 -9.09
CA LYS A 29 -23.62 -12.74 -9.69
C LYS A 29 -24.28 -12.00 -10.84
N LYS A 30 -24.49 -10.68 -10.72
CA LYS A 30 -25.08 -9.85 -11.79
C LYS A 30 -24.16 -9.72 -13.00
N GLU A 31 -22.89 -9.52 -12.78
CA GLU A 31 -21.87 -9.35 -13.82
C GLU A 31 -21.31 -10.69 -14.33
N LYS A 32 -21.81 -11.83 -13.82
CA LYS A 32 -21.35 -13.18 -14.15
C LYS A 32 -19.85 -13.41 -13.94
N ILE A 33 -19.29 -12.76 -12.94
CA ILE A 33 -17.88 -12.86 -12.56
C ILE A 33 -17.71 -14.10 -11.68
N LYS A 34 -16.71 -14.93 -11.99
CA LYS A 34 -16.34 -16.05 -11.12
C LYS A 34 -15.53 -15.54 -9.94
N VAL A 35 -15.97 -15.86 -8.74
CA VAL A 35 -15.32 -15.45 -7.50
C VAL A 35 -15.17 -16.63 -6.55
N ASN A 36 -14.09 -16.68 -5.79
CA ASN A 36 -13.98 -17.59 -4.67
C ASN A 36 -14.02 -16.80 -3.34
N LYS A 37 -14.33 -17.51 -2.24
CA LYS A 37 -14.47 -16.88 -0.91
C LYS A 37 -13.17 -16.21 -0.43
N LYS A 38 -12.02 -16.79 -0.76
CA LYS A 38 -10.72 -16.21 -0.38
C LYS A 38 -10.45 -14.91 -1.13
N GLY A 39 -10.78 -14.84 -2.41
CA GLY A 39 -10.65 -13.62 -3.21
C GLY A 39 -11.54 -12.49 -2.68
N LEU A 40 -12.80 -12.78 -2.29
CA LEU A 40 -13.67 -11.77 -1.69
C LEU A 40 -13.14 -11.26 -0.36
N LYS A 41 -12.61 -12.15 0.48
CA LYS A 41 -11.98 -11.76 1.74
C LYS A 41 -10.75 -10.90 1.50
N SER A 42 -9.89 -11.27 0.56
CA SER A 42 -8.73 -10.46 0.18
C SER A 42 -9.14 -9.05 -0.30
N ILE A 43 -10.22 -8.93 -1.09
CA ILE A 43 -10.75 -7.61 -1.49
C ILE A 43 -11.14 -6.77 -0.25
N PHE A 44 -11.82 -7.38 0.73
CA PHE A 44 -12.16 -6.68 1.96
C PHE A 44 -10.92 -6.22 2.72
N ASP A 45 -9.95 -7.12 2.93
CA ASP A 45 -8.72 -6.84 3.67
C ASP A 45 -7.94 -5.66 3.05
N TYR A 46 -7.97 -5.54 1.71
CA TYR A 46 -7.28 -4.45 1.00
C TYR A 46 -8.10 -3.17 0.85
N SER A 47 -9.41 -3.25 0.94
CA SER A 47 -10.28 -2.08 0.87
C SER A 47 -10.45 -1.36 2.21
N GLU A 48 -10.01 -1.98 3.32
CA GLU A 48 -10.08 -1.42 4.68
C GLU A 48 -11.48 -0.92 5.05
N GLY A 49 -12.53 -1.57 4.53
CA GLY A 49 -13.92 -1.19 4.77
C GLY A 49 -14.46 -0.08 3.86
N ASP A 50 -13.72 0.35 2.83
CA ASP A 50 -14.21 1.24 1.79
C ASP A 50 -14.84 0.44 0.65
N LEU A 51 -16.18 0.48 0.56
CA LEU A 51 -16.95 -0.24 -0.46
C LEU A 51 -16.61 0.20 -1.90
N ARG A 52 -16.30 1.49 -2.12
CA ARG A 52 -15.94 1.98 -3.45
C ARG A 52 -14.60 1.39 -3.88
N HIS A 53 -13.63 1.40 -2.97
CA HIS A 53 -12.32 0.78 -3.21
C HIS A 53 -12.46 -0.72 -3.44
N ALA A 54 -13.29 -1.43 -2.66
CA ALA A 54 -13.58 -2.84 -2.84
C ALA A 54 -14.15 -3.16 -4.24
N ILE A 55 -15.11 -2.36 -4.72
CA ILE A 55 -15.69 -2.56 -6.05
C ILE A 55 -14.66 -2.30 -7.16
N ASN A 56 -13.86 -1.25 -7.05
CA ASN A 56 -12.81 -0.95 -8.03
C ASN A 56 -11.77 -2.08 -8.09
N LEU A 57 -11.36 -2.60 -6.93
CA LEU A 57 -10.43 -3.71 -6.83
C LEU A 57 -11.01 -5.00 -7.43
N MET A 58 -12.30 -5.26 -7.16
CA MET A 58 -13.04 -6.36 -7.77
C MET A 58 -13.07 -6.26 -9.30
N GLN A 59 -13.33 -5.08 -9.86
CA GLN A 59 -13.34 -4.85 -11.31
C GLN A 59 -11.96 -5.08 -11.92
N ALA A 60 -10.91 -4.57 -11.27
CA ALA A 60 -9.53 -4.77 -11.71
C ALA A 60 -9.15 -6.27 -11.68
N ALA A 61 -9.48 -7.00 -10.60
CA ALA A 61 -9.22 -8.43 -10.50
C ALA A 61 -10.00 -9.24 -11.55
N ALA A 62 -11.27 -8.88 -11.80
CA ALA A 62 -12.11 -9.53 -12.80
C ALA A 62 -11.55 -9.40 -14.23
N SER A 63 -10.81 -8.32 -14.55
CA SER A 63 -10.14 -8.17 -15.84
C SER A 63 -9.01 -9.18 -16.07
N LEU A 64 -8.46 -9.75 -15.00
CA LEU A 64 -7.45 -10.80 -15.03
C LEU A 64 -8.04 -12.22 -15.07
N GLY A 65 -9.34 -12.37 -14.89
CA GLY A 65 -10.06 -13.64 -14.91
C GLY A 65 -10.90 -13.91 -13.67
N GLU A 66 -10.78 -15.11 -13.10
CA GLU A 66 -11.47 -15.47 -11.85
C GLU A 66 -10.89 -14.69 -10.67
N ILE A 67 -11.77 -14.20 -9.79
CA ILE A 67 -11.35 -13.48 -8.58
C ILE A 67 -10.87 -14.47 -7.53
N THR A 68 -9.56 -14.58 -7.41
CA THR A 68 -8.81 -15.36 -6.42
C THR A 68 -7.96 -14.43 -5.56
N GLU A 69 -7.40 -14.96 -4.49
CA GLU A 69 -6.43 -14.22 -3.66
C GLU A 69 -5.26 -13.68 -4.51
N GLU A 70 -4.78 -14.47 -5.48
CA GLU A 70 -3.65 -14.11 -6.37
C GLU A 70 -4.03 -12.99 -7.35
N THR A 71 -5.20 -13.07 -8.00
CA THR A 71 -5.65 -12.03 -8.93
C THR A 71 -5.97 -10.72 -8.22
N VAL A 72 -6.52 -10.80 -6.99
CA VAL A 72 -6.73 -9.63 -6.14
C VAL A 72 -5.39 -9.02 -5.72
N ALA A 73 -4.44 -9.84 -5.27
CA ALA A 73 -3.10 -9.39 -4.91
C ALA A 73 -2.40 -8.70 -6.08
N SER A 74 -2.48 -9.28 -7.27
CA SER A 74 -1.93 -8.68 -8.49
C SER A 74 -2.59 -7.34 -8.84
N SER A 75 -3.92 -7.26 -8.71
CA SER A 75 -4.70 -6.04 -9.01
C SER A 75 -4.52 -4.94 -7.98
N ALA A 76 -4.32 -5.31 -6.71
CA ALA A 76 -4.02 -4.38 -5.62
C ALA A 76 -2.57 -3.86 -5.68
N GLY A 77 -1.77 -4.36 -6.61
CA GLY A 77 -0.34 -4.06 -6.68
C GLY A 77 0.48 -4.67 -5.55
N LEU A 78 0.03 -5.80 -4.99
CA LEU A 78 0.59 -6.43 -3.81
C LEU A 78 1.83 -7.28 -4.08
N THR A 79 2.04 -7.70 -5.31
CA THR A 79 3.37 -8.04 -5.78
C THR A 79 4.37 -6.92 -5.48
N LYS A 80 3.88 -5.67 -5.43
CA LYS A 80 4.66 -4.49 -5.08
C LYS A 80 5.02 -4.36 -3.60
N ILE A 81 4.25 -4.95 -2.68
CA ILE A 81 4.55 -4.88 -1.23
C ILE A 81 5.74 -5.79 -0.88
N THR A 82 5.76 -7.01 -1.40
CA THR A 82 6.91 -7.92 -1.23
C THR A 82 8.17 -7.34 -1.84
N ASP A 83 8.04 -6.63 -2.97
CA ASP A 83 9.13 -5.97 -3.64
C ASP A 83 9.65 -4.76 -2.84
N VAL A 84 8.76 -4.00 -2.17
CA VAL A 84 9.15 -2.92 -1.25
C VAL A 84 9.84 -3.47 0.00
N ASP A 85 9.37 -4.60 0.55
CA ASP A 85 10.04 -5.30 1.66
C ASP A 85 11.48 -5.70 1.26
N GLU A 86 11.66 -6.12 0.02
CA GLU A 86 12.97 -6.48 -0.52
C GLU A 86 13.87 -5.25 -0.71
N VAL A 87 13.33 -4.13 -1.23
CA VAL A 87 14.06 -2.86 -1.32
C VAL A 87 14.58 -2.42 0.04
N LEU A 88 13.73 -2.50 1.08
CA LEU A 88 14.13 -2.14 2.45
C LEU A 88 15.28 -3.04 2.94
N LYS A 89 15.17 -4.36 2.79
CA LYS A 89 16.20 -5.33 3.20
C LYS A 89 17.52 -5.07 2.49
N ILE A 90 17.49 -4.82 1.18
CA ILE A 90 18.68 -4.53 0.39
C ILE A 90 19.32 -3.20 0.84
N ALA A 91 18.49 -2.17 1.10
CA ALA A 91 19.00 -0.88 1.60
C ALA A 91 19.70 -1.04 2.95
N LEU A 92 19.07 -1.71 3.92
CA LEU A 92 19.63 -1.98 5.24
C LEU A 92 20.92 -2.81 5.14
N SER A 93 21.04 -3.73 4.19
CA SER A 93 22.29 -4.48 3.97
C SER A 93 23.43 -3.65 3.35
N GLY A 94 23.23 -2.34 3.14
CA GLY A 94 24.24 -1.41 2.62
C GLY A 94 24.35 -1.39 1.09
N LYS A 95 23.54 -2.14 0.36
CA LYS A 95 23.59 -2.23 -1.11
C LYS A 95 22.74 -1.14 -1.77
N ILE A 96 23.21 0.11 -1.69
CA ILE A 96 22.46 1.30 -2.12
C ILE A 96 22.06 1.26 -3.59
N VAL A 97 22.98 0.85 -4.47
CA VAL A 97 22.73 0.83 -5.93
C VAL A 97 21.61 -0.14 -6.27
N GLU A 98 21.69 -1.36 -5.76
CA GLU A 98 20.72 -2.43 -6.00
C GLU A 98 19.33 -2.05 -5.45
N SER A 99 19.27 -1.50 -4.22
CA SER A 99 18.00 -1.05 -3.63
C SER A 99 17.37 0.11 -4.42
N ARG A 100 18.20 1.02 -4.94
CA ARG A 100 17.73 2.12 -5.77
C ARG A 100 17.19 1.64 -7.12
N GLU A 101 17.86 0.71 -7.79
CA GLU A 101 17.41 0.14 -9.07
C GLU A 101 16.02 -0.50 -8.91
N LYS A 102 15.81 -1.32 -7.89
CA LYS A 102 14.49 -1.91 -7.60
C LYS A 102 13.43 -0.86 -7.27
N MET A 103 13.75 0.16 -6.47
CA MET A 103 12.83 1.27 -6.19
C MET A 103 12.42 1.99 -7.49
N ILE A 104 13.37 2.28 -8.39
CA ILE A 104 13.10 2.93 -9.67
C ILE A 104 12.20 2.06 -10.55
N GLU A 105 12.42 0.75 -10.57
CA GLU A 105 11.57 -0.21 -11.27
C GLU A 105 10.13 -0.15 -10.75
N LEU A 106 9.92 -0.17 -9.42
CA LEU A 106 8.61 -0.06 -8.81
C LEU A 106 7.88 1.24 -9.19
N ILE A 107 8.61 2.35 -9.23
CA ILE A 107 8.03 3.66 -9.54
C ILE A 107 7.76 3.81 -11.05
N LYS A 108 8.76 3.51 -11.91
CA LYS A 108 8.68 3.82 -13.35
C LYS A 108 8.01 2.72 -14.17
N VAL A 109 8.26 1.46 -13.85
CA VAL A 109 7.71 0.32 -14.61
C VAL A 109 6.33 -0.06 -14.07
N TYR A 110 6.21 -0.18 -12.77
CA TYR A 110 4.95 -0.60 -12.14
C TYR A 110 4.04 0.56 -11.72
N GLY A 111 4.46 1.81 -11.91
CA GLY A 111 3.64 3.00 -11.67
C GLY A 111 3.30 3.26 -10.20
N MET A 112 4.12 2.76 -9.26
CA MET A 112 3.93 3.04 -7.83
C MET A 112 4.19 4.52 -7.54
N SER A 113 3.28 5.19 -6.81
CA SER A 113 3.54 6.54 -6.36
C SER A 113 4.60 6.58 -5.25
N ALA A 114 5.33 7.70 -5.14
CA ALA A 114 6.28 7.88 -4.05
C ALA A 114 5.63 7.82 -2.66
N SER A 115 4.40 8.33 -2.55
CA SER A 115 3.61 8.27 -1.31
C SER A 115 3.24 6.84 -0.93
N ASP A 116 2.83 6.01 -1.90
CA ASP A 116 2.52 4.60 -1.64
C ASP A 116 3.78 3.82 -1.28
N PHE A 117 4.89 4.09 -1.96
CA PHE A 117 6.18 3.50 -1.63
C PHE A 117 6.58 3.77 -0.16
N LEU A 118 6.43 5.03 0.30
CA LEU A 118 6.69 5.40 1.69
C LEU A 118 5.75 4.72 2.68
N LYS A 119 4.46 4.62 2.37
CA LYS A 119 3.49 3.88 3.20
C LYS A 119 3.86 2.40 3.32
N TYR A 120 4.23 1.76 2.21
CA TYR A 120 4.60 0.35 2.21
C TYR A 120 5.92 0.10 2.96
N ILE A 121 6.94 0.95 2.75
CA ILE A 121 8.18 0.87 3.53
C ILE A 121 7.90 1.01 5.03
N ASN A 122 7.10 1.99 5.43
CA ASN A 122 6.73 2.18 6.83
C ASN A 122 6.05 0.93 7.40
N SER A 123 5.09 0.33 6.66
CA SER A 123 4.43 -0.91 7.07
C SER A 123 5.39 -2.10 7.16
N SER A 124 6.36 -2.18 6.25
CA SER A 124 7.39 -3.21 6.21
C SER A 124 8.30 -3.17 7.45
N VAL A 125 8.69 -1.96 7.86
CA VAL A 125 9.54 -1.76 9.05
C VAL A 125 8.87 -2.29 10.31
N PHE A 126 7.58 -2.03 10.51
CA PHE A 126 6.83 -2.56 11.66
C PHE A 126 6.70 -4.09 11.65
N LYS A 127 6.60 -4.71 10.46
CA LYS A 127 6.54 -6.17 10.33
C LYS A 127 7.89 -6.83 10.64
N SER A 128 8.98 -6.19 10.29
CA SER A 128 10.33 -6.75 10.43
C SER A 128 10.86 -6.81 11.87
N LYS A 129 10.21 -6.11 12.83
CA LYS A 129 10.63 -6.00 14.25
C LYS A 129 12.12 -5.64 14.38
N HIS A 130 12.58 -4.71 13.58
CA HIS A 130 13.98 -4.32 13.52
C HIS A 130 14.44 -3.67 14.84
N GLU A 131 15.66 -3.98 15.31
CA GLU A 131 16.17 -3.44 16.58
C GLU A 131 16.30 -1.91 16.57
N LYS A 132 16.65 -1.33 15.42
CA LYS A 132 16.80 0.13 15.22
C LYS A 132 15.54 0.76 14.61
N LEU A 133 14.36 0.27 15.01
CA LEU A 133 13.07 0.72 14.48
C LEU A 133 12.89 2.24 14.53
N SER A 134 13.22 2.87 15.64
CA SER A 134 13.06 4.32 15.83
C SER A 134 13.91 5.15 14.86
N GLU A 135 15.16 4.74 14.62
CA GLU A 135 16.06 5.43 13.69
C GLU A 135 15.54 5.32 12.25
N ILE A 136 15.06 4.14 11.86
CA ILE A 136 14.48 3.91 10.53
C ILE A 136 13.24 4.77 10.31
N LEU A 137 12.34 4.84 11.30
CA LEU A 137 11.11 5.64 11.23
C LEU A 137 11.40 7.13 11.15
N GLU A 138 12.42 7.61 11.88
CA GLU A 138 12.86 9.02 11.81
C GLU A 138 13.33 9.37 10.39
N VAL A 139 14.13 8.50 9.78
CA VAL A 139 14.58 8.68 8.39
C VAL A 139 13.37 8.72 7.43
N ILE A 140 12.44 7.77 7.53
CA ILE A 140 11.26 7.73 6.68
C ILE A 140 10.43 9.00 6.82
N ALA A 141 10.11 9.42 8.05
CA ALA A 141 9.31 10.62 8.31
C ALA A 141 9.98 11.90 7.76
N LYS A 142 11.30 12.02 7.87
CA LYS A 142 12.08 13.14 7.31
C LYS A 142 11.92 13.27 5.80
N TYR A 143 11.96 12.14 5.06
CA TYR A 143 11.86 12.16 3.62
C TYR A 143 10.41 12.27 3.13
N ASP A 144 9.45 11.72 3.87
CA ASP A 144 8.00 11.92 3.61
C ASP A 144 7.66 13.41 3.67
N TYR A 145 8.06 14.11 4.74
CA TYR A 145 7.85 15.54 4.86
C TYR A 145 8.48 16.33 3.69
N ARG A 146 9.71 15.99 3.28
CA ARG A 146 10.38 16.69 2.17
C ARG A 146 9.66 16.51 0.85
N ILE A 147 9.14 15.32 0.58
CA ILE A 147 8.35 15.04 -0.61
C ILE A 147 7.01 15.77 -0.55
N LEU A 148 6.35 15.78 0.63
CA LEU A 148 5.09 16.47 0.84
C LEU A 148 5.20 17.99 0.57
N VAL A 149 6.30 18.62 0.93
CA VAL A 149 6.54 20.06 0.67
C VAL A 149 7.06 20.35 -0.75
N GLY A 150 7.07 19.36 -1.64
CA GLY A 150 7.32 19.53 -3.07
C GLY A 150 8.75 19.23 -3.53
N ALA A 151 9.58 18.60 -2.73
CA ALA A 151 10.90 18.16 -3.19
C ALA A 151 10.77 17.00 -4.20
N ASN A 152 11.77 16.88 -5.11
CA ASN A 152 11.78 15.83 -6.13
C ASN A 152 11.79 14.43 -5.49
N ALA A 153 10.73 13.66 -5.73
CA ALA A 153 10.52 12.37 -5.08
C ALA A 153 11.64 11.35 -5.36
N GLU A 154 12.10 11.24 -6.61
CA GLU A 154 13.16 10.28 -6.97
C GLU A 154 14.47 10.57 -6.24
N ILE A 155 14.83 11.86 -6.12
CA ILE A 155 16.04 12.29 -5.42
C ILE A 155 15.89 11.99 -3.92
N GLN A 156 14.74 12.34 -3.33
CA GLN A 156 14.50 12.15 -1.90
C GLN A 156 14.46 10.67 -1.51
N LEU A 157 13.80 9.84 -2.29
CA LEU A 157 13.76 8.39 -2.03
C LEU A 157 15.15 7.75 -2.18
N SER A 158 15.93 8.17 -3.18
CA SER A 158 17.32 7.68 -3.32
C SER A 158 18.19 8.07 -2.14
N ALA A 159 18.03 9.31 -1.63
CA ALA A 159 18.75 9.79 -0.46
C ALA A 159 18.30 9.08 0.83
N MET A 160 17.00 8.76 0.94
CA MET A 160 16.45 7.96 2.03
C MET A 160 17.09 6.57 2.08
N LEU A 161 17.14 5.85 0.96
CA LEU A 161 17.79 4.53 0.90
C LEU A 161 19.26 4.59 1.28
N ALA A 162 19.97 5.65 0.86
CA ALA A 162 21.36 5.86 1.23
C ALA A 162 21.56 6.18 2.74
N GLU A 163 20.59 6.83 3.39
CA GLU A 163 20.61 7.09 4.83
C GLU A 163 20.26 5.82 5.60
N LEU A 164 19.26 5.05 5.17
CA LEU A 164 18.93 3.74 5.74
C LEU A 164 20.10 2.76 5.70
N ALA A 165 20.88 2.76 4.62
CA ALA A 165 22.06 1.92 4.47
C ALA A 165 23.20 2.22 5.47
N LYS A 166 23.12 3.33 6.20
CA LYS A 166 24.10 3.69 7.25
C LYS A 166 23.70 3.21 8.63
N ILE A 167 22.42 2.87 8.82
CA ILE A 167 21.88 2.51 10.14
C ILE A 167 22.45 1.18 10.65
N GLU A 168 22.74 0.22 9.76
CA GLU A 168 23.30 -1.10 10.16
C GLU A 168 24.83 -1.13 10.23
N LYS A 169 25.50 -0.05 9.88
CA LYS A 169 26.95 0.08 10.07
C LYS A 169 27.26 0.66 11.44
#